data_8d37afa32f8ba395ba500f90fa54ac73
#
_entry.id   8d37afa32f8ba395ba500f90fa54ac73
#
_cell.length_a   1.000
_cell.length_b   1.000
_cell.length_c   1.000
_cell.angle_alpha   90.00
_cell.angle_beta   90.00
_cell.angle_gamma   90.00
#
_symmetry.space_group_name_H-M   'P 1'
#
loop_
_entity.id
_entity.type
_entity.pdbx_description
1 polymer ?
#
loop_
_entity_poly.entity_id
_entity_poly.type
_entity_poly.pdbx_seq_one_letter_code
_entity_poly.pdbx_strand_id
1 'polypeptide(L)'
;AALFLSIPIIIFLVAWAINGTRNTVVTVMVIVGCLPGCNQVVHALLASKYHSMDKSLCEETEKLKGDCISIYENVFTTYEKNYYVDCIVLSGRDVIGYASDKNTDSSRLEAHIKDILKKNSYKQNVKIFTEKRAFMDRVESLGTREPEEVPFREDDRYPGLSRDEIVKYLLMAITL
;
A
#
# COMPACT_ATOMS: atom_id res chain seq x y z
N ALA A 1 -17.08 9.13 5.78
CA ALA A 1 -16.85 8.72 7.17
C ALA A 1 -17.88 9.34 8.12
N ALA A 2 -18.03 10.68 8.18
CA ALA A 2 -18.96 11.37 9.09
C ALA A 2 -20.42 10.90 8.95
N LEU A 3 -20.90 10.71 7.73
CA LEU A 3 -22.27 10.28 7.45
C LEU A 3 -22.55 8.84 7.95
N PHE A 4 -21.57 7.93 7.85
CA PHE A 4 -21.72 6.57 8.36
C PHE A 4 -21.75 6.49 9.89
N LEU A 5 -21.11 7.43 10.60
CA LEU A 5 -21.15 7.52 12.06
C LEU A 5 -22.40 8.24 12.56
N SER A 6 -22.94 9.22 11.80
CA SER A 6 -24.11 9.99 12.23
C SER A 6 -25.37 9.14 12.31
N ILE A 7 -25.56 8.19 11.39
CA ILE A 7 -26.77 7.34 11.33
C ILE A 7 -26.95 6.52 12.64
N PRO A 8 -25.98 5.69 13.09
CA PRO A 8 -26.15 4.94 14.34
C PRO A 8 -26.29 5.83 15.57
N ILE A 9 -25.63 6.99 15.61
CA ILE A 9 -25.77 7.95 16.70
C ILE A 9 -27.20 8.51 16.78
N ILE A 10 -27.78 8.88 15.64
CA ILE A 10 -29.16 9.38 15.58
C ILE A 10 -30.13 8.29 16.03
N ILE A 11 -29.98 7.06 15.55
CA ILE A 11 -30.82 5.91 15.95
C ILE A 11 -30.73 5.70 17.47
N PHE A 12 -29.51 5.77 18.06
CA PHE A 12 -29.33 5.64 19.51
C PHE A 12 -30.06 6.74 20.27
N LEU A 13 -29.93 8.01 19.86
CA LEU A 13 -30.57 9.13 20.52
C LEU A 13 -32.10 9.04 20.46
N VAL A 14 -32.65 8.66 19.32
CA VAL A 14 -34.11 8.46 19.15
C VAL A 14 -34.58 7.30 20.01
N ALA A 15 -33.91 6.16 19.99
CA ALA A 15 -34.26 5.00 20.81
C ALA A 15 -34.19 5.30 22.31
N TRP A 16 -33.18 6.06 22.76
CA TRP A 16 -33.06 6.51 24.14
C TRP A 16 -34.18 7.46 24.54
N ALA A 17 -34.55 8.40 23.68
CA ALA A 17 -35.65 9.34 23.94
C ALA A 17 -37.02 8.64 24.08
N ILE A 18 -37.25 7.55 23.31
CA ILE A 18 -38.50 6.81 23.34
C ILE A 18 -38.57 5.84 24.52
N ASN A 19 -37.49 5.11 24.82
CA ASN A 19 -37.51 4.02 25.82
C ASN A 19 -37.08 4.45 27.23
N GLY A 20 -36.51 5.64 27.41
CA GLY A 20 -36.05 6.15 28.70
C GLY A 20 -34.88 5.36 29.34
N THR A 21 -34.49 4.22 28.74
CA THR A 21 -33.45 3.33 29.26
C THR A 21 -32.36 3.09 28.24
N ARG A 22 -31.11 2.93 28.73
CA ARG A 22 -29.92 2.69 27.86
C ARG A 22 -29.66 1.22 27.59
N ASN A 23 -30.26 0.31 28.39
CA ASN A 23 -30.02 -1.13 28.31
C ASN A 23 -31.07 -1.81 27.43
N THR A 24 -31.05 -1.53 26.11
CA THR A 24 -31.96 -2.14 25.16
C THR A 24 -31.18 -2.88 24.09
N VAL A 25 -31.81 -3.84 23.43
CA VAL A 25 -31.26 -4.55 22.26
C VAL A 25 -30.82 -3.57 21.17
N VAL A 26 -31.51 -2.43 21.04
CA VAL A 26 -31.15 -1.35 20.11
C VAL A 26 -29.75 -0.79 20.41
N THR A 27 -29.37 -0.64 21.68
CA THR A 27 -28.04 -0.18 22.07
C THR A 27 -26.95 -1.12 21.55
N VAL A 28 -27.16 -2.43 21.66
CA VAL A 28 -26.23 -3.44 21.14
C VAL A 28 -26.13 -3.35 19.62
N MET A 29 -27.25 -3.23 18.92
CA MET A 29 -27.27 -3.07 17.44
C MET A 29 -26.55 -1.79 17.00
N VAL A 30 -26.70 -0.69 17.72
CA VAL A 30 -25.99 0.56 17.44
C VAL A 30 -24.48 0.41 17.63
N ILE A 31 -24.04 -0.23 18.72
CA ILE A 31 -22.59 -0.48 18.95
C ILE A 31 -21.99 -1.29 17.82
N VAL A 32 -22.66 -2.38 17.41
CA VAL A 32 -22.20 -3.21 16.28
C VAL A 32 -22.22 -2.41 14.97
N GLY A 33 -23.26 -1.58 14.76
CA GLY A 33 -23.37 -0.71 13.58
C GLY A 33 -22.31 0.41 13.50
N CYS A 34 -21.70 0.79 14.64
CA CYS A 34 -20.59 1.74 14.65
C CYS A 34 -19.27 1.16 14.17
N LEU A 35 -19.05 -0.17 14.21
CA LEU A 35 -17.79 -0.81 13.83
C LEU A 35 -17.33 -0.45 12.42
N PRO A 36 -18.16 -0.59 11.36
CA PRO A 36 -17.74 -0.18 10.02
C PRO A 36 -17.45 1.32 9.92
N GLY A 37 -18.17 2.15 10.68
CA GLY A 37 -17.92 3.59 10.76
C GLY A 37 -16.55 3.91 11.37
N CYS A 38 -16.18 3.25 12.46
CA CYS A 38 -14.86 3.39 13.09
C CYS A 38 -13.73 2.99 12.15
N ASN A 39 -13.91 1.90 11.40
CA ASN A 39 -12.93 1.48 10.41
C ASN A 39 -12.71 2.55 9.32
N GLN A 40 -13.78 3.17 8.83
CA GLN A 40 -13.69 4.29 7.87
C GLN A 40 -12.97 5.50 8.44
N VAL A 41 -13.12 5.80 9.74
CA VAL A 41 -12.37 6.89 10.39
C VAL A 41 -10.90 6.57 10.46
N VAL A 42 -10.52 5.33 10.79
CA VAL A 42 -9.11 4.91 10.81
C VAL A 42 -8.48 5.07 9.42
N HIS A 43 -9.15 4.61 8.37
CA HIS A 43 -8.66 4.80 6.99
C HIS A 43 -8.54 6.29 6.60
N ALA A 44 -9.50 7.13 7.00
CA ALA A 44 -9.43 8.56 6.72
C ALA A 44 -8.28 9.24 7.47
N LEU A 45 -8.01 8.85 8.72
CA LEU A 45 -6.87 9.35 9.50
C LEU A 45 -5.54 8.91 8.92
N LEU A 46 -5.43 7.66 8.48
CA LEU A 46 -4.24 7.16 7.81
C LEU A 46 -3.99 7.92 6.49
N ALA A 47 -5.02 8.07 5.67
CA ALA A 47 -4.92 8.83 4.41
C ALA A 47 -4.54 10.30 4.65
N SER A 48 -5.02 10.93 5.73
CA SER A 48 -4.67 12.33 6.06
C SER A 48 -3.24 12.50 6.58
N LYS A 49 -2.64 11.43 7.12
CA LYS A 49 -1.27 11.45 7.64
C LYS A 49 -0.22 11.44 6.53
N TYR A 50 -0.54 10.82 5.41
CA TYR A 50 0.38 10.68 4.28
C TYR A 50 0.03 11.73 3.21
N HIS A 51 1.04 12.43 2.73
CA HIS A 51 0.86 13.36 1.61
C HIS A 51 0.77 12.54 0.32
N SER A 52 -0.10 12.98 -0.57
CA SER A 52 -0.13 12.41 -1.93
C SER A 52 1.18 12.71 -2.64
N MET A 53 1.62 11.75 -3.46
CA MET A 53 2.84 11.88 -4.25
C MET A 53 2.78 13.09 -5.18
N ASP A 54 3.93 13.71 -5.42
CA ASP A 54 4.04 14.80 -6.38
C ASP A 54 3.70 14.31 -7.80
N LYS A 55 2.72 14.95 -8.43
CA LYS A 55 2.29 14.62 -9.81
C LYS A 55 3.44 14.67 -10.81
N SER A 56 4.39 15.60 -10.62
CA SER A 56 5.56 15.70 -11.49
C SER A 56 6.43 14.45 -11.42
N LEU A 57 6.59 13.86 -10.25
CA LEU A 57 7.33 12.61 -10.05
C LEU A 57 6.64 11.44 -10.76
N CYS A 58 5.30 11.37 -10.68
CA CYS A 58 4.53 10.34 -11.38
C CYS A 58 4.71 10.43 -12.89
N GLU A 59 4.56 11.64 -13.46
CA GLU A 59 4.70 11.86 -14.90
C GLU A 59 6.12 11.59 -15.41
N GLU A 60 7.14 11.98 -14.64
CA GLU A 60 8.55 11.71 -14.97
C GLU A 60 8.82 10.19 -14.93
N THR A 61 8.35 9.49 -13.89
CA THR A 61 8.51 8.04 -13.77
C THR A 61 7.81 7.30 -14.90
N GLU A 62 6.57 7.69 -15.26
CA GLU A 62 5.83 7.07 -16.37
C GLU A 62 6.53 7.21 -17.72
N LYS A 63 7.25 8.32 -17.95
CA LYS A 63 8.02 8.53 -19.19
C LYS A 63 9.29 7.68 -19.24
N LEU A 64 9.93 7.44 -18.09
CA LEU A 64 11.24 6.78 -18.02
C LEU A 64 11.14 5.27 -17.81
N LYS A 65 10.05 4.78 -17.24
CA LYS A 65 9.90 3.37 -16.82
C LYS A 65 9.83 2.36 -17.98
N GLY A 66 9.53 2.81 -19.22
CA GLY A 66 9.30 1.89 -20.35
C GLY A 66 8.21 0.87 -20.05
N ASP A 67 8.49 -0.43 -20.28
CA ASP A 67 7.56 -1.55 -20.04
C ASP A 67 7.54 -2.03 -18.58
N CYS A 68 8.28 -1.38 -17.67
CA CYS A 68 8.30 -1.74 -16.26
C CYS A 68 6.95 -1.48 -15.58
N ILE A 69 6.60 -2.32 -14.60
CA ILE A 69 5.38 -2.14 -13.80
C ILE A 69 5.65 -1.11 -12.71
N SER A 70 4.79 -0.11 -12.58
CA SER A 70 4.84 0.89 -11.51
C SER A 70 3.68 0.74 -10.54
N ILE A 71 3.94 1.03 -9.25
CA ILE A 71 2.96 1.08 -8.16
C ILE A 71 3.23 2.38 -7.40
N TYR A 72 2.17 3.11 -7.07
CA TYR A 72 2.26 4.43 -6.44
C TYR A 72 1.58 4.45 -5.07
N GLU A 73 2.05 5.35 -4.21
CA GLU A 73 1.43 5.67 -2.92
C GLU A 73 1.23 4.44 -2.00
N ASN A 74 2.31 3.72 -1.73
CA ASN A 74 2.27 2.52 -0.91
C ASN A 74 2.68 2.79 0.54
N VAL A 75 1.92 2.25 1.50
CA VAL A 75 2.26 2.30 2.92
C VAL A 75 2.58 0.90 3.41
N PHE A 76 3.86 0.61 3.60
CA PHE A 76 4.30 -0.66 4.17
C PHE A 76 4.18 -0.65 5.68
N THR A 77 3.45 -1.61 6.23
CA THR A 77 3.29 -1.78 7.67
C THR A 77 4.29 -2.78 8.20
N THR A 78 5.12 -2.35 9.15
CA THR A 78 6.00 -3.23 9.90
C THR A 78 5.58 -3.23 11.38
N TYR A 79 6.12 -4.16 12.18
CA TYR A 79 5.81 -4.24 13.61
C TYR A 79 6.12 -2.94 14.37
N GLU A 80 7.14 -2.19 13.94
CA GLU A 80 7.62 -1.02 14.66
C GLU A 80 7.10 0.29 14.07
N LYS A 81 6.98 0.38 12.76
CA LYS A 81 6.70 1.64 12.04
C LYS A 81 6.05 1.38 10.68
N ASN A 82 5.23 2.34 10.25
CA ASN A 82 4.75 2.39 8.88
C ASN A 82 5.71 3.21 8.02
N TYR A 83 6.00 2.73 6.83
CA TYR A 83 6.86 3.39 5.85
C TYR A 83 6.05 3.77 4.63
N TYR A 84 6.06 5.04 4.29
CA TYR A 84 5.46 5.53 3.06
C TYR A 84 6.48 5.47 1.93
N VAL A 85 6.08 4.88 0.81
CA VAL A 85 6.87 4.78 -0.41
C VAL A 85 6.05 5.40 -1.53
N ASP A 86 6.55 6.48 -2.11
CA ASP A 86 5.85 7.26 -3.12
C ASP A 86 5.66 6.47 -4.41
N CYS A 87 6.71 5.79 -4.85
CA CYS A 87 6.70 5.04 -6.09
C CYS A 87 7.56 3.77 -5.97
N ILE A 88 7.07 2.68 -6.56
CA ILE A 88 7.84 1.44 -6.74
C ILE A 88 7.80 1.08 -8.21
N VAL A 89 8.95 0.73 -8.78
CA VAL A 89 9.08 0.24 -10.15
C VAL A 89 9.64 -1.17 -10.11
N LEU A 90 9.02 -2.05 -10.86
CA LEU A 90 9.32 -3.48 -10.96
C LEU A 90 9.79 -3.81 -12.37
N SER A 91 10.91 -4.51 -12.47
CA SER A 91 11.40 -5.05 -13.74
C SER A 91 12.18 -6.34 -13.48
N GLY A 92 11.62 -7.46 -13.90
CA GLY A 92 12.26 -8.76 -13.75
C GLY A 92 12.63 -9.08 -12.29
N ARG A 93 13.92 -9.05 -11.96
CA ARG A 93 14.43 -9.33 -10.59
C ARG A 93 14.61 -8.08 -9.74
N ASP A 94 14.51 -6.91 -10.33
CA ASP A 94 14.74 -5.65 -9.63
C ASP A 94 13.43 -5.01 -9.17
N VAL A 95 13.39 -4.62 -7.90
CA VAL A 95 12.33 -3.84 -7.27
C VAL A 95 12.97 -2.59 -6.72
N ILE A 96 12.67 -1.45 -7.32
CA ILE A 96 13.20 -0.17 -6.87
C ILE A 96 12.06 0.70 -6.34
N GLY A 97 12.29 1.36 -5.22
CA GLY A 97 11.31 2.26 -4.63
C GLY A 97 11.91 3.61 -4.29
N TYR A 98 11.06 4.62 -4.25
CA TYR A 98 11.39 5.96 -3.79
C TYR A 98 10.54 6.32 -2.57
N ALA A 99 11.20 6.79 -1.52
CA ALA A 99 10.56 7.30 -0.32
C ALA A 99 11.00 8.75 -0.09
N SER A 100 10.06 9.69 -0.12
CA SER A 100 10.33 11.12 0.07
C SER A 100 10.72 11.48 1.50
N ASP A 101 10.30 10.68 2.50
CA ASP A 101 10.70 10.88 3.88
C ASP A 101 12.14 10.45 4.11
N LYS A 102 13.04 11.42 4.32
CA LYS A 102 14.46 11.19 4.61
C LYS A 102 14.73 10.40 5.90
N ASN A 103 13.75 10.35 6.82
CA ASN A 103 13.85 9.56 8.05
C ASN A 103 13.43 8.09 7.83
N THR A 104 13.16 7.69 6.60
CA THR A 104 12.87 6.31 6.26
C THR A 104 14.13 5.46 6.37
N ASP A 105 14.08 4.44 7.24
CA ASP A 105 15.13 3.42 7.31
C ASP A 105 15.01 2.49 6.10
N SER A 106 15.65 2.89 4.99
CA SER A 106 15.61 2.17 3.72
C SER A 106 16.12 0.73 3.88
N SER A 107 17.15 0.51 4.70
CA SER A 107 17.75 -0.82 4.90
C SER A 107 16.78 -1.78 5.56
N ARG A 108 16.04 -1.34 6.58
CA ARG A 108 15.01 -2.16 7.25
C ARG A 108 13.84 -2.45 6.32
N LEU A 109 13.39 -1.45 5.57
CA LEU A 109 12.31 -1.62 4.62
C LEU A 109 12.69 -2.57 3.49
N GLU A 110 13.88 -2.44 2.92
CA GLU A 110 14.44 -3.37 1.93
C GLU A 110 14.47 -4.81 2.46
N ALA A 111 14.96 -5.00 3.69
CA ALA A 111 15.04 -6.31 4.32
C ALA A 111 13.64 -6.92 4.53
N HIS A 112 12.67 -6.10 4.98
CA HIS A 112 11.29 -6.52 5.20
C HIS A 112 10.62 -6.99 3.90
N ILE A 113 10.73 -6.18 2.84
CA ILE A 113 10.17 -6.52 1.52
C ILE A 113 10.85 -7.78 0.97
N LYS A 114 12.18 -7.87 1.05
CA LYS A 114 12.94 -9.06 0.61
C LYS A 114 12.52 -10.33 1.34
N ASP A 115 12.32 -10.26 2.66
CA ASP A 115 11.91 -11.41 3.46
C ASP A 115 10.52 -11.91 3.05
N ILE A 116 9.57 -11.00 2.85
CA ILE A 116 8.22 -11.37 2.41
C ILE A 116 8.22 -11.99 1.02
N LEU A 117 8.91 -11.37 0.06
CA LEU A 117 9.01 -11.91 -1.29
C LEU A 117 9.71 -13.28 -1.29
N LYS A 118 10.77 -13.44 -0.49
CA LYS A 118 11.48 -14.71 -0.32
C LYS A 118 10.60 -15.80 0.29
N LYS A 119 9.77 -15.48 1.28
CA LYS A 119 8.79 -16.41 1.87
C LYS A 119 7.77 -16.91 0.86
N ASN A 120 7.47 -16.10 -0.16
CA ASN A 120 6.61 -16.48 -1.28
C ASN A 120 7.39 -17.08 -2.47
N SER A 121 8.66 -17.45 -2.29
CA SER A 121 9.54 -18.05 -3.30
C SER A 121 9.99 -17.08 -4.42
N TYR A 122 9.79 -15.79 -4.25
CA TYR A 122 10.28 -14.77 -5.19
C TYR A 122 11.57 -14.13 -4.66
N LYS A 123 12.68 -14.39 -5.35
CA LYS A 123 13.97 -13.75 -5.04
C LYS A 123 14.09 -12.48 -5.85
N GLN A 124 13.99 -11.34 -5.17
CA GLN A 124 14.08 -10.01 -5.76
C GLN A 124 15.23 -9.20 -5.15
N ASN A 125 15.82 -8.36 -5.98
CA ASN A 125 16.75 -7.32 -5.54
C ASN A 125 15.92 -6.08 -5.20
N VAL A 126 15.74 -5.80 -3.92
CA VAL A 126 14.97 -4.63 -3.48
C VAL A 126 15.92 -3.52 -3.12
N LYS A 127 15.68 -2.32 -3.64
CA LYS A 127 16.42 -1.10 -3.33
C LYS A 127 15.48 0.08 -3.15
N ILE A 128 15.59 0.75 -2.01
CA ILE A 128 14.79 1.93 -1.68
C ILE A 128 15.71 3.16 -1.68
N PHE A 129 15.32 4.14 -2.49
CA PHE A 129 16.01 5.41 -2.61
C PHE A 129 15.28 6.49 -1.82
N THR A 130 16.03 7.34 -1.14
CA THR A 130 15.52 8.56 -0.47
C THR A 130 15.88 9.82 -1.25
N GLU A 131 16.66 9.69 -2.31
CA GLU A 131 17.06 10.78 -3.19
C GLU A 131 16.40 10.60 -4.57
N LYS A 132 15.60 11.61 -4.99
CA LYS A 132 14.83 11.58 -6.24
C LYS A 132 15.72 11.32 -7.45
N ARG A 133 16.89 12.00 -7.53
CA ARG A 133 17.78 11.90 -8.68
C ARG A 133 18.31 10.48 -8.87
N ALA A 134 18.84 9.88 -7.81
CA ALA A 134 19.34 8.51 -7.85
C ALA A 134 18.26 7.49 -8.21
N PHE A 135 17.02 7.71 -7.75
CA PHE A 135 15.87 6.91 -8.15
C PHE A 135 15.57 7.03 -9.64
N MET A 136 15.49 8.27 -10.17
CA MET A 136 15.19 8.51 -11.59
C MET A 136 16.26 7.92 -12.52
N ASP A 137 17.55 8.12 -12.21
CA ASP A 137 18.65 7.53 -12.96
C ASP A 137 18.52 5.98 -13.01
N ARG A 138 18.07 5.38 -11.90
CA ARG A 138 17.86 3.93 -11.86
C ARG A 138 16.62 3.48 -12.62
N VAL A 139 15.52 4.23 -12.58
CA VAL A 139 14.31 3.98 -13.38
C VAL A 139 14.63 4.02 -14.87
N GLU A 140 15.33 5.05 -15.33
CA GLU A 140 15.77 5.18 -16.72
C GLU A 140 16.65 4.00 -17.16
N SER A 141 17.61 3.61 -16.31
CA SER A 141 18.45 2.44 -16.57
C SER A 141 17.66 1.13 -16.67
N LEU A 142 16.55 0.98 -15.93
CA LEU A 142 15.68 -0.20 -16.04
C LEU A 142 14.75 -0.13 -17.24
N GLY A 143 14.21 1.06 -17.55
CA GLY A 143 13.30 1.26 -18.67
C GLY A 143 13.98 1.10 -20.04
N THR A 144 15.29 1.35 -20.11
CA THR A 144 16.08 1.17 -21.35
C THR A 144 16.67 -0.24 -21.50
N ARG A 145 16.62 -1.05 -20.43
CA ARG A 145 17.11 -2.43 -20.47
C ARG A 145 16.08 -3.34 -21.12
N GLU A 146 16.52 -4.25 -21.97
CA GLU A 146 15.66 -5.34 -22.44
C GLU A 146 15.10 -6.12 -21.24
N PRO A 147 13.81 -6.49 -21.26
CA PRO A 147 13.18 -7.25 -20.19
C PRO A 147 13.99 -8.53 -19.91
N GLU A 148 14.49 -8.69 -18.69
CA GLU A 148 15.20 -9.91 -18.29
C GLU A 148 14.18 -11.04 -18.24
N GLU A 149 14.25 -11.98 -19.19
CA GLU A 149 13.47 -13.21 -19.13
C GLU A 149 13.94 -14.06 -17.96
N VAL A 150 13.31 -13.84 -16.82
CA VAL A 150 13.56 -14.66 -15.62
C VAL A 150 12.79 -15.97 -15.78
N PRO A 151 13.46 -17.15 -15.71
CA PRO A 151 12.77 -18.42 -15.74
C PRO A 151 11.68 -18.44 -14.67
N PHE A 152 10.44 -18.57 -15.11
CA PHE A 152 9.26 -18.52 -14.27
C PHE A 152 8.46 -19.82 -14.48
N ARG A 153 8.14 -20.51 -13.39
CA ARG A 153 7.17 -21.58 -13.39
C ARG A 153 5.82 -20.98 -12.98
N GLU A 154 4.81 -21.20 -13.80
CA GLU A 154 3.45 -20.75 -13.52
C GLU A 154 3.04 -21.16 -12.09
N ASP A 155 2.52 -20.19 -11.34
CA ASP A 155 2.07 -20.41 -9.96
C ASP A 155 0.59 -20.77 -9.98
N ASP A 156 0.24 -21.98 -9.55
CA ASP A 156 -1.14 -22.49 -9.53
C ASP A 156 -2.09 -21.58 -8.71
N ARG A 157 -1.53 -20.74 -7.82
CA ARG A 157 -2.32 -19.75 -7.03
C ARG A 157 -2.74 -18.54 -7.85
N TYR A 158 -2.04 -18.26 -8.96
CA TYR A 158 -2.24 -17.07 -9.79
C TYR A 158 -2.19 -17.43 -11.28
N PRO A 159 -3.14 -18.25 -11.79
CA PRO A 159 -3.09 -18.73 -13.16
C PRO A 159 -3.18 -17.59 -14.16
N GLY A 160 -2.32 -17.62 -15.18
CA GLY A 160 -2.30 -16.68 -16.28
C GLY A 160 -1.68 -15.30 -15.99
N LEU A 161 -1.10 -15.09 -14.79
CA LEU A 161 -0.37 -13.87 -14.48
C LEU A 161 1.13 -14.03 -14.75
N SER A 162 1.73 -12.94 -15.24
CA SER A 162 3.18 -12.86 -15.36
C SER A 162 3.85 -12.80 -13.98
N ARG A 163 5.13 -13.15 -13.93
CA ARG A 163 5.92 -13.10 -12.70
C ARG A 163 5.89 -11.72 -12.03
N ASP A 164 6.03 -10.67 -12.82
CA ASP A 164 6.08 -9.31 -12.31
C ASP A 164 4.71 -8.83 -11.82
N GLU A 165 3.63 -9.28 -12.44
CA GLU A 165 2.27 -9.05 -11.93
C GLU A 165 2.03 -9.74 -10.59
N ILE A 166 2.51 -10.97 -10.42
CA ILE A 166 2.39 -11.66 -9.13
C ILE A 166 3.19 -10.93 -8.05
N VAL A 167 4.42 -10.50 -8.35
CA VAL A 167 5.22 -9.69 -7.40
C VAL A 167 4.50 -8.38 -7.06
N LYS A 168 3.89 -7.72 -8.04
CA LYS A 168 3.04 -6.54 -7.81
C LYS A 168 1.91 -6.85 -6.82
N TYR A 169 1.14 -7.92 -7.06
CA TYR A 169 0.05 -8.32 -6.15
C TYR A 169 0.54 -8.64 -4.74
N LEU A 170 1.68 -9.33 -4.62
CA LEU A 170 2.28 -9.61 -3.31
C LEU A 170 2.70 -8.33 -2.58
N LEU A 171 3.27 -7.35 -3.29
CA LEU A 171 3.61 -6.05 -2.70
C LEU A 171 2.36 -5.30 -2.27
N MET A 172 1.32 -5.26 -3.10
CA MET A 172 0.04 -4.61 -2.75
C MET A 172 -0.68 -5.29 -1.58
N ALA A 173 -0.50 -6.60 -1.39
CA ALA A 173 -1.11 -7.33 -0.28
C ALA A 173 -0.49 -7.00 1.09
N ILE A 174 0.70 -6.43 1.13
CA ILE A 174 1.40 -6.02 2.37
C ILE A 174 1.38 -4.52 2.61
N THR A 175 0.69 -3.78 1.75
CA THR A 175 0.43 -2.34 1.88
C THR A 175 -0.99 -2.08 2.38
N LEU A 176 -1.17 -0.92 3.00
CA LEU A 176 -2.49 -0.43 3.44
C LEU A 176 -3.20 0.29 2.32
#